data_03b0d9e920413e0014e10b45e3dd8de4
#
_entry.id   03b0d9e920413e0014e10b45e3dd8de4
#
_cell.length_a   1.000
_cell.length_b   1.000
_cell.length_c   1.000
_cell.angle_alpha   90.00
_cell.angle_beta   90.00
_cell.angle_gamma   90.00
#
_symmetry.space_group_name_H-M   'P 1'
#
loop_
_entity.id
_entity.type
_entity.pdbx_description
1 polymer ?
#
loop_
_entity_poly.entity_id
_entity_poly.type
_entity_poly.pdbx_seq_one_letter_code
_entity_poly.pdbx_strand_id
1 'polypeptide(L)'
;IILITSACSTNFNRSSLDPAEQIDEIIQEMTKPDQPSIAVLVSRDNKILFSKGYGLANLEHEIPIAPNTKFRIGSITKQFTSASILKLQEEGKLKVTDQLSKYIPDYPRGDEVTLHHLLTHTSGIVNYTSKLDFYGKVTQGISTKNTIDSFKYDDFNFHPGDGISYSNSGYFLLGYIIESVSGKS
;
A
#
# COMPACT_ATOMS: atom_id res chain seq x y z
N ILE A 1 -7.37 -2.83 5.48
CA ILE A 1 -8.32 -2.37 6.53
C ILE A 1 -9.59 -2.01 5.77
N ILE A 2 -10.58 -2.86 5.84
CA ILE A 2 -11.92 -2.56 5.32
C ILE A 2 -12.76 -2.20 6.55
N LEU A 3 -13.15 -0.94 6.68
CA LEU A 3 -14.21 -0.53 7.59
C LEU A 3 -15.53 -0.87 6.90
N ILE A 4 -16.20 -1.94 7.35
CA ILE A 4 -17.56 -2.25 6.91
C ILE A 4 -18.50 -1.79 8.02
N THR A 5 -19.20 -0.67 7.79
CA THR A 5 -20.40 -0.32 8.51
C THR A 5 -21.58 -0.80 7.66
N SER A 6 -22.06 -2.00 7.88
CA SER A 6 -23.35 -2.46 7.38
C SER A 6 -24.14 -3.02 8.55
N ALA A 7 -25.19 -2.31 8.94
CA ALA A 7 -26.19 -2.81 9.87
C ALA A 7 -27.07 -3.83 9.12
N CYS A 8 -26.84 -5.12 9.36
CA CYS A 8 -27.80 -6.17 9.05
C CYS A 8 -28.40 -6.66 10.37
N SER A 9 -29.65 -6.32 10.61
CA SER A 9 -30.40 -6.69 11.81
C SER A 9 -30.87 -8.13 11.70
N THR A 10 -30.08 -9.06 12.27
CA THR A 10 -30.61 -10.32 12.79
C THR A 10 -30.43 -10.31 14.29
N ASN A 11 -31.55 -10.35 15.03
CA ASN A 11 -31.60 -10.41 16.49
C ASN A 11 -31.05 -11.77 16.97
N PHE A 12 -29.74 -11.96 16.88
CA PHE A 12 -29.03 -12.97 17.64
C PHE A 12 -28.52 -12.29 18.92
N ASN A 13 -28.78 -12.87 20.07
CA ASN A 13 -28.32 -12.34 21.36
C ASN A 13 -26.81 -12.63 21.50
N ARG A 14 -25.98 -11.91 20.70
CA ARG A 14 -24.51 -12.03 20.69
C ARG A 14 -23.86 -11.52 21.99
N SER A 15 -24.63 -10.87 22.85
CA SER A 15 -24.10 -10.22 24.06
C SER A 15 -23.62 -11.21 25.15
N SER A 16 -23.93 -12.51 25.02
CA SER A 16 -23.54 -13.54 25.99
C SER A 16 -22.30 -14.35 25.56
N LEU A 17 -21.83 -14.20 24.32
CA LEU A 17 -20.67 -14.91 23.80
C LEU A 17 -19.36 -14.20 24.18
N ASP A 18 -18.28 -15.00 24.31
CA ASP A 18 -16.93 -14.44 24.40
C ASP A 18 -16.63 -13.58 23.13
N PRO A 19 -15.92 -12.46 23.28
CA PRO A 19 -15.55 -11.61 22.15
C PRO A 19 -14.88 -12.34 20.97
N ALA A 20 -14.08 -13.37 21.25
CA ALA A 20 -13.44 -14.18 20.22
C ALA A 20 -14.47 -15.02 19.43
N GLU A 21 -15.47 -15.58 20.11
CA GLU A 21 -16.57 -16.34 19.47
C GLU A 21 -17.43 -15.43 18.59
N GLN A 22 -17.76 -14.23 19.09
CA GLN A 22 -18.51 -13.24 18.31
C GLN A 22 -17.78 -12.85 17.02
N ILE A 23 -16.46 -12.62 17.09
CA ILE A 23 -15.63 -12.30 15.92
C ILE A 23 -15.64 -13.47 14.95
N ASP A 24 -15.47 -14.69 15.43
CA ASP A 24 -15.45 -15.90 14.59
C ASP A 24 -16.76 -16.08 13.81
N GLU A 25 -17.91 -15.95 14.48
CA GLU A 25 -19.21 -16.03 13.83
C GLU A 25 -19.39 -14.96 12.73
N ILE A 26 -19.06 -13.69 13.04
CA ILE A 26 -19.16 -12.59 12.08
C ILE A 26 -18.32 -12.88 10.82
N ILE A 27 -17.09 -13.34 11.00
CA ILE A 27 -16.20 -13.59 9.87
C ILE A 27 -16.65 -14.83 9.08
N GLN A 28 -17.13 -15.88 9.72
CA GLN A 28 -17.66 -17.07 9.03
C GLN A 28 -18.88 -16.74 8.18
N GLU A 29 -19.77 -15.84 8.63
CA GLU A 29 -20.90 -15.38 7.83
C GLU A 29 -20.49 -14.62 6.56
N MET A 30 -19.31 -13.97 6.59
CA MET A 30 -18.82 -13.13 5.48
C MET A 30 -17.90 -13.88 4.52
N THR A 31 -17.45 -15.09 4.87
CA THR A 31 -16.43 -15.84 4.14
C THR A 31 -16.95 -17.18 3.68
N LYS A 32 -16.31 -17.75 2.66
CA LYS A 32 -16.59 -19.11 2.18
C LYS A 32 -15.33 -19.96 2.31
N PRO A 33 -15.45 -21.24 2.75
CA PRO A 33 -14.29 -22.08 3.01
C PRO A 33 -13.52 -22.48 1.73
N ASP A 34 -14.18 -22.49 0.60
CA ASP A 34 -13.66 -22.91 -0.72
C ASP A 34 -13.22 -21.75 -1.62
N GLN A 35 -13.15 -20.53 -1.07
CA GLN A 35 -12.77 -19.31 -1.82
C GLN A 35 -11.59 -18.60 -1.18
N PRO A 36 -10.85 -17.74 -1.94
CA PRO A 36 -9.88 -16.83 -1.37
C PRO A 36 -10.55 -15.95 -0.31
N SER A 37 -9.91 -15.81 0.85
CA SER A 37 -10.51 -15.04 1.92
C SER A 37 -9.44 -14.28 2.74
N ILE A 38 -9.46 -14.34 4.07
CA ILE A 38 -8.71 -13.43 4.93
C ILE A 38 -8.03 -14.15 6.11
N ALA A 39 -6.99 -13.53 6.65
CA ALA A 39 -6.52 -13.79 8.00
C ALA A 39 -6.89 -12.58 8.88
N VAL A 40 -7.41 -12.85 10.07
CA VAL A 40 -7.86 -11.85 11.03
C VAL A 40 -7.06 -11.97 12.31
N LEU A 41 -6.59 -10.83 12.81
CA LEU A 41 -5.96 -10.69 14.11
C LEU A 41 -6.62 -9.53 14.86
N VAL A 42 -7.07 -9.78 16.07
CA VAL A 42 -7.58 -8.74 16.98
C VAL A 42 -6.72 -8.73 18.23
N SER A 43 -6.25 -7.55 18.60
CA SER A 43 -5.46 -7.36 19.83
C SER A 43 -5.97 -6.17 20.61
N ARG A 44 -5.80 -6.23 21.94
CA ARG A 44 -6.06 -5.13 22.88
C ARG A 44 -4.96 -5.14 23.94
N ASP A 45 -4.41 -3.99 24.25
CA ASP A 45 -3.36 -3.80 25.28
C ASP A 45 -2.18 -4.79 25.10
N ASN A 46 -1.69 -4.92 23.86
CA ASN A 46 -0.64 -5.86 23.44
C ASN A 46 -0.94 -7.35 23.65
N LYS A 47 -2.20 -7.71 23.93
CA LYS A 47 -2.64 -9.11 24.03
C LYS A 47 -3.45 -9.47 22.79
N ILE A 48 -3.10 -10.60 22.16
CA ILE A 48 -3.89 -11.15 21.06
C ILE A 48 -5.15 -11.78 21.68
N LEU A 49 -6.31 -11.26 21.28
CA LEU A 49 -7.62 -11.78 21.69
C LEU A 49 -8.14 -12.81 20.69
N PHE A 50 -7.78 -12.64 19.39
CA PHE A 50 -8.22 -13.51 18.34
C PHE A 50 -7.19 -13.54 17.20
N SER A 51 -6.95 -14.73 16.61
CA SER A 51 -6.08 -14.89 15.44
C SER A 51 -6.48 -16.14 14.67
N LYS A 52 -7.07 -15.96 13.46
CA LYS A 52 -7.58 -17.08 12.65
C LYS A 52 -7.54 -16.75 11.15
N GLY A 53 -7.33 -17.79 10.32
CA GLY A 53 -7.46 -17.71 8.88
C GLY A 53 -8.77 -18.32 8.39
N TYR A 54 -9.28 -17.84 7.26
CA TYR A 54 -10.53 -18.28 6.64
C TYR A 54 -10.34 -18.42 5.13
N GLY A 55 -10.94 -19.46 4.54
CA GLY A 55 -10.86 -19.75 3.11
C GLY A 55 -9.48 -20.22 2.67
N LEU A 56 -9.19 -20.11 1.38
CA LEU A 56 -8.02 -20.68 0.72
C LEU A 56 -6.98 -19.61 0.35
N ALA A 57 -5.73 -19.90 0.65
CA ALA A 57 -4.56 -19.11 0.23
C ALA A 57 -4.11 -19.48 -1.19
N ASN A 58 -4.39 -20.71 -1.62
CA ASN A 58 -4.13 -21.20 -2.97
C ASN A 58 -5.31 -22.09 -3.37
N LEU A 59 -5.97 -21.73 -4.48
CA LEU A 59 -7.15 -22.46 -4.97
C LEU A 59 -6.76 -23.75 -5.64
N GLU A 60 -5.67 -23.75 -6.43
CA GLU A 60 -5.23 -24.91 -7.22
C GLU A 60 -4.78 -26.07 -6.32
N HIS A 61 -4.22 -25.76 -5.18
CA HIS A 61 -3.68 -26.74 -4.23
C HIS A 61 -4.53 -26.85 -2.95
N GLU A 62 -5.68 -26.18 -2.90
CA GLU A 62 -6.62 -26.17 -1.76
C GLU A 62 -5.93 -25.86 -0.41
N ILE A 63 -4.92 -24.98 -0.43
CA ILE A 63 -4.16 -24.62 0.77
C ILE A 63 -4.97 -23.62 1.60
N PRO A 64 -5.33 -23.95 2.87
CA PRO A 64 -6.09 -23.03 3.71
C PRO A 64 -5.26 -21.82 4.14
N ILE A 65 -5.94 -20.70 4.39
CA ILE A 65 -5.33 -19.54 5.04
C ILE A 65 -5.12 -19.85 6.54
N ALA A 66 -3.91 -19.60 7.00
CA ALA A 66 -3.52 -19.66 8.40
C ALA A 66 -3.13 -18.26 8.92
N PRO A 67 -3.06 -18.05 10.25
CA PRO A 67 -2.64 -16.75 10.82
C PRO A 67 -1.26 -16.26 10.33
N ASN A 68 -0.38 -17.16 9.94
CA ASN A 68 0.96 -16.89 9.45
C ASN A 68 1.06 -16.90 7.91
N THR A 69 -0.05 -17.00 7.19
CA THR A 69 -0.07 -16.88 5.73
C THR A 69 0.44 -15.52 5.31
N LYS A 70 1.33 -15.50 4.32
CA LYS A 70 1.93 -14.27 3.79
C LYS A 70 1.01 -13.67 2.73
N PHE A 71 0.65 -12.41 2.94
CA PHE A 71 -0.16 -11.62 2.01
C PHE A 71 0.66 -10.49 1.40
N ARG A 72 0.37 -10.17 0.16
CA ARG A 72 0.81 -8.89 -0.43
C ARG A 72 -0.06 -7.78 0.15
N ILE A 73 0.57 -6.85 0.86
CA ILE A 73 -0.14 -5.81 1.62
C ILE A 73 -0.51 -4.58 0.75
N GLY A 74 -0.18 -4.59 -0.54
CA GLY A 74 -0.54 -3.52 -1.47
C GLY A 74 -0.11 -2.15 -0.95
N SER A 75 -1.03 -1.19 -0.96
CA SER A 75 -0.74 0.20 -0.59
C SER A 75 -0.48 0.44 0.89
N ILE A 76 -0.68 -0.54 1.78
CA ILE A 76 -0.20 -0.46 3.16
C ILE A 76 1.33 -0.30 3.19
N THR A 77 2.05 -0.77 2.16
CA THR A 77 3.49 -0.55 1.97
C THR A 77 3.88 0.93 2.02
N LYS A 78 3.00 1.85 1.58
CA LYS A 78 3.29 3.28 1.52
C LYS A 78 3.64 3.88 2.88
N GLN A 79 3.04 3.42 3.97
CA GLN A 79 3.38 3.90 5.31
C GLN A 79 4.85 3.60 5.67
N PHE A 80 5.37 2.45 5.25
CA PHE A 80 6.78 2.09 5.47
C PHE A 80 7.71 2.95 4.60
N THR A 81 7.34 3.19 3.34
CA THR A 81 8.07 4.13 2.46
C THR A 81 8.11 5.52 3.06
N SER A 82 6.97 6.04 3.52
CA SER A 82 6.90 7.35 4.18
C SER A 82 7.74 7.41 5.45
N ALA A 83 7.66 6.39 6.31
CA ALA A 83 8.47 6.30 7.51
C ALA A 83 9.98 6.26 7.19
N SER A 84 10.38 5.57 6.12
CA SER A 84 11.78 5.51 5.67
C SER A 84 12.29 6.88 5.20
N ILE A 85 11.49 7.64 4.45
CA ILE A 85 11.84 9.02 4.05
C ILE A 85 12.00 9.91 5.29
N LEU A 86 11.04 9.85 6.22
CA LEU A 86 11.13 10.66 7.45
C LEU A 86 12.33 10.25 8.31
N LYS A 87 12.67 8.97 8.35
CA LYS A 87 13.87 8.49 9.03
C LYS A 87 15.17 9.02 8.41
N LEU A 88 15.25 9.01 7.09
CA LEU A 88 16.39 9.60 6.38
C LEU A 88 16.48 11.11 6.60
N GLN A 89 15.34 11.81 6.75
CA GLN A 89 15.33 13.22 7.14
C GLN A 89 15.84 13.42 8.57
N GLU A 90 15.41 12.63 9.55
CA GLU A 90 15.92 12.68 10.92
C GLU A 90 17.45 12.47 10.96
N GLU A 91 17.97 11.61 10.09
CA GLU A 91 19.40 11.35 9.93
C GLU A 91 20.14 12.47 9.16
N GLY A 92 19.44 13.52 8.72
CA GLY A 92 20.02 14.64 7.98
C GLY A 92 20.46 14.30 6.55
N LYS A 93 20.04 13.15 6.00
CA LYS A 93 20.45 12.67 4.67
C LYS A 93 19.63 13.28 3.53
N LEU A 94 18.41 13.71 3.81
CA LEU A 94 17.51 14.40 2.88
C LEU A 94 16.58 15.35 3.65
N LYS A 95 15.81 16.14 2.91
CA LYS A 95 14.71 16.94 3.45
C LYS A 95 13.46 16.70 2.61
N VAL A 96 12.29 16.66 3.23
CA VAL A 96 11.02 16.52 2.47
C VAL A 96 10.76 17.71 1.55
N THR A 97 11.43 18.85 1.78
CA THR A 97 11.43 20.03 0.91
C THR A 97 12.42 19.95 -0.24
N ASP A 98 13.28 18.92 -0.30
CA ASP A 98 14.19 18.75 -1.42
C ASP A 98 13.40 18.51 -2.72
N GLN A 99 13.90 19.08 -3.80
CA GLN A 99 13.36 18.92 -5.13
C GLN A 99 13.67 17.52 -5.69
N LEU A 100 12.76 16.97 -6.49
CA LEU A 100 12.93 15.67 -7.15
C LEU A 100 14.17 15.67 -8.06
N SER A 101 14.46 16.79 -8.74
CA SER A 101 15.64 16.97 -9.60
C SER A 101 16.97 16.77 -8.87
N LYS A 102 17.02 16.90 -7.56
CA LYS A 102 18.22 16.59 -6.75
C LYS A 102 18.58 15.10 -6.80
N TYR A 103 17.59 14.23 -6.95
CA TYR A 103 17.74 12.76 -6.93
C TYR A 103 17.61 12.13 -8.31
N ILE A 104 16.84 12.76 -9.19
CA ILE A 104 16.65 12.37 -10.58
C ILE A 104 16.80 13.64 -11.45
N PRO A 105 18.06 14.03 -11.76
CA PRO A 105 18.36 15.34 -12.39
C PRO A 105 17.66 15.57 -13.73
N ASP A 106 17.39 14.50 -14.46
CA ASP A 106 16.76 14.54 -15.79
C ASP A 106 15.23 14.32 -15.74
N TYR A 107 14.59 14.39 -14.55
CA TYR A 107 13.14 14.28 -14.44
C TYR A 107 12.47 15.58 -14.91
N PRO A 108 11.58 15.54 -15.92
CA PRO A 108 10.90 16.74 -16.40
C PRO A 108 10.19 17.49 -15.27
N ARG A 109 10.42 18.79 -15.15
CA ARG A 109 9.85 19.63 -14.08
C ARG A 109 10.18 19.13 -12.65
N GLY A 110 11.29 18.37 -12.51
CA GLY A 110 11.71 17.84 -11.19
C GLY A 110 12.09 18.91 -10.18
N ASP A 111 12.37 20.13 -10.62
CA ASP A 111 12.61 21.32 -9.80
C ASP A 111 11.32 21.95 -9.22
N GLU A 112 10.15 21.63 -9.79
CA GLU A 112 8.85 22.05 -9.26
C GLU A 112 8.27 21.02 -8.23
N VAL A 113 8.74 19.77 -8.27
CA VAL A 113 8.25 18.67 -7.40
C VAL A 113 9.15 18.50 -6.20
N THR A 114 8.60 18.54 -4.99
CA THR A 114 9.30 18.21 -3.77
C THR A 114 8.99 16.78 -3.30
N LEU A 115 9.81 16.21 -2.42
CA LEU A 115 9.49 14.91 -1.78
C LEU A 115 8.20 15.00 -0.96
N HIS A 116 7.87 16.17 -0.41
CA HIS A 116 6.59 16.42 0.25
C HIS A 116 5.42 16.23 -0.72
N HIS A 117 5.50 16.78 -1.94
CA HIS A 117 4.46 16.59 -2.96
C HIS A 117 4.27 15.11 -3.32
N LEU A 118 5.34 14.30 -3.37
CA LEU A 118 5.23 12.86 -3.61
C LEU A 118 4.54 12.14 -2.45
N LEU A 119 4.93 12.44 -1.21
CA LEU A 119 4.37 11.85 0.02
C LEU A 119 2.87 12.12 0.18
N THR A 120 2.43 13.33 -0.18
CA THR A 120 1.05 13.81 0.02
C THR A 120 0.15 13.64 -1.20
N HIS A 121 0.66 13.03 -2.29
CA HIS A 121 -0.06 12.88 -3.54
C HIS A 121 -0.46 14.21 -4.22
N THR A 122 0.33 15.26 -4.00
CA THR A 122 0.09 16.59 -4.56
C THR A 122 1.09 16.97 -5.68
N SER A 123 1.84 16.00 -6.19
CA SER A 123 2.86 16.24 -7.22
C SER A 123 2.30 16.49 -8.62
N GLY A 124 1.08 16.09 -8.91
CA GLY A 124 0.52 16.08 -10.26
C GLY A 124 1.06 14.99 -11.18
N ILE A 125 2.06 14.20 -10.75
CA ILE A 125 2.63 13.12 -11.57
C ILE A 125 1.59 12.03 -11.81
N VAL A 126 1.41 11.67 -13.09
CA VAL A 126 0.47 10.65 -13.54
C VAL A 126 0.71 9.31 -12.85
N ASN A 127 -0.37 8.63 -12.49
CA ASN A 127 -0.31 7.30 -11.90
C ASN A 127 -0.08 6.23 -12.99
N TYR A 128 1.13 5.66 -13.07
CA TYR A 128 1.48 4.66 -14.08
C TYR A 128 0.62 3.39 -14.02
N THR A 129 0.07 3.06 -12.83
CA THR A 129 -0.79 1.89 -12.67
C THR A 129 -2.21 2.08 -13.24
N SER A 130 -2.56 3.29 -13.66
CA SER A 130 -3.81 3.60 -14.35
C SER A 130 -3.71 3.44 -15.89
N LYS A 131 -2.51 3.16 -16.41
CA LYS A 131 -2.30 2.93 -17.85
C LYS A 131 -2.91 1.60 -18.28
N LEU A 132 -3.51 1.57 -19.48
CA LEU A 132 -4.21 0.38 -20.01
C LEU A 132 -3.31 -0.86 -20.13
N ASP A 133 -2.01 -0.66 -20.38
CA ASP A 133 -1.02 -1.73 -20.54
C ASP A 133 -0.35 -2.18 -19.24
N PHE A 134 -0.69 -1.56 -18.11
CA PHE A 134 -0.07 -1.86 -16.81
C PHE A 134 -0.18 -3.35 -16.43
N TYR A 135 -1.37 -3.92 -16.52
CA TYR A 135 -1.58 -5.32 -16.12
C TYR A 135 -0.84 -6.33 -17.00
N GLY A 136 -0.63 -6.03 -18.28
CA GLY A 136 0.18 -6.85 -19.17
C GLY A 136 1.67 -6.82 -18.86
N LYS A 137 2.15 -5.78 -18.17
CA LYS A 137 3.55 -5.56 -17.82
C LYS A 137 3.91 -5.97 -16.40
N VAL A 138 2.93 -6.01 -15.49
CA VAL A 138 3.17 -6.22 -14.04
C VAL A 138 3.79 -7.58 -13.71
N THR A 139 3.56 -8.58 -14.55
CA THR A 139 4.14 -9.94 -14.42
C THR A 139 5.52 -10.08 -15.06
N GLN A 140 5.96 -9.09 -15.84
CA GLN A 140 7.27 -9.04 -16.45
C GLN A 140 8.25 -8.37 -15.49
N GLY A 141 9.42 -8.98 -15.29
CA GLY A 141 10.49 -8.38 -14.47
C GLY A 141 11.01 -7.09 -15.09
N ILE A 142 10.43 -5.95 -14.74
CA ILE A 142 10.81 -4.62 -15.25
C ILE A 142 11.78 -3.98 -14.26
N SER A 143 12.91 -3.45 -14.75
CA SER A 143 13.87 -2.73 -13.91
C SER A 143 13.29 -1.43 -13.36
N THR A 144 13.80 -0.97 -12.22
CA THR A 144 13.41 0.31 -11.60
C THR A 144 13.50 1.46 -12.60
N LYS A 145 14.61 1.53 -13.38
CA LYS A 145 14.80 2.54 -14.41
C LYS A 145 13.70 2.49 -15.48
N ASN A 146 13.42 1.31 -16.03
CA ASN A 146 12.39 1.16 -17.07
C ASN A 146 10.98 1.48 -16.54
N THR A 147 10.72 1.22 -15.26
CA THR A 147 9.47 1.62 -14.63
C THR A 147 9.35 3.13 -14.55
N ILE A 148 10.40 3.85 -14.12
CA ILE A 148 10.42 5.31 -14.08
C ILE A 148 10.25 5.88 -15.50
N ASP A 149 11.00 5.37 -16.49
CA ASP A 149 10.95 5.82 -17.88
C ASP A 149 9.54 5.62 -18.50
N SER A 150 8.76 4.67 -17.99
CA SER A 150 7.40 4.41 -18.50
C SER A 150 6.39 5.51 -18.20
N PHE A 151 6.66 6.40 -17.25
CA PHE A 151 5.77 7.51 -16.89
C PHE A 151 6.48 8.88 -16.77
N LYS A 152 7.80 8.90 -16.85
CA LYS A 152 8.62 10.09 -16.63
C LYS A 152 8.28 11.26 -17.55
N TYR A 153 7.88 10.96 -18.78
CA TYR A 153 7.61 11.97 -19.81
C TYR A 153 6.11 12.21 -20.06
N ASP A 154 5.24 11.63 -19.22
CA ASP A 154 3.81 11.92 -19.31
C ASP A 154 3.51 13.33 -18.78
N ASP A 155 2.48 13.95 -19.35
CA ASP A 155 2.00 15.25 -18.88
C ASP A 155 1.48 15.16 -17.43
N PHE A 156 1.76 16.17 -16.63
CA PHE A 156 1.25 16.25 -15.27
C PHE A 156 -0.27 16.51 -15.27
N ASN A 157 -1.00 15.89 -14.36
CA ASN A 157 -2.44 16.11 -14.20
C ASN A 157 -2.77 17.55 -13.76
N PHE A 158 -1.85 18.19 -13.02
CA PHE A 158 -1.95 19.57 -12.51
C PHE A 158 -0.56 20.05 -12.06
N HIS A 159 -0.43 21.34 -11.76
CA HIS A 159 0.81 21.89 -11.19
C HIS A 159 1.07 21.34 -9.80
N PRO A 160 2.33 21.02 -9.44
CA PRO A 160 2.67 20.55 -8.09
C PRO A 160 2.14 21.50 -7.02
N GLY A 161 1.36 20.95 -6.09
CA GLY A 161 0.70 21.69 -5.02
C GLY A 161 -0.74 22.14 -5.29
N ASP A 162 -1.20 22.19 -6.55
CA ASP A 162 -2.52 22.73 -6.91
C ASP A 162 -3.68 21.76 -6.69
N GLY A 163 -3.39 20.47 -6.42
CA GLY A 163 -4.42 19.46 -6.28
C GLY A 163 -3.93 18.19 -5.59
N ILE A 164 -4.84 17.24 -5.44
CA ILE A 164 -4.56 15.90 -4.89
C ILE A 164 -4.98 14.86 -5.91
N SER A 165 -4.06 13.98 -6.29
CA SER A 165 -4.32 12.79 -7.11
C SER A 165 -3.46 11.64 -6.63
N TYR A 166 -4.09 10.57 -6.16
CA TYR A 166 -3.38 9.38 -5.71
C TYR A 166 -2.47 8.83 -6.80
N SER A 167 -1.18 8.73 -6.52
CA SER A 167 -0.17 8.31 -7.51
C SER A 167 0.76 7.25 -6.92
N ASN A 168 0.76 6.06 -7.53
CA ASN A 168 1.77 5.04 -7.25
C ASN A 168 3.13 5.43 -7.84
N SER A 169 3.15 6.24 -8.92
CA SER A 169 4.39 6.77 -9.49
C SER A 169 5.18 7.58 -8.47
N GLY A 170 4.51 8.46 -7.72
CA GLY A 170 5.15 9.24 -6.66
C GLY A 170 5.83 8.36 -5.61
N TYR A 171 5.15 7.32 -5.16
CA TYR A 171 5.70 6.39 -4.17
C TYR A 171 6.77 5.46 -4.74
N PHE A 172 6.72 5.15 -6.03
CA PHE A 172 7.79 4.44 -6.71
C PHE A 172 9.08 5.28 -6.76
N LEU A 173 8.96 6.59 -7.07
CA LEU A 173 10.09 7.54 -7.01
C LEU A 173 10.65 7.66 -5.59
N LEU A 174 9.80 7.72 -4.55
CA LEU A 174 10.26 7.71 -3.15
C LEU A 174 11.05 6.45 -2.81
N GLY A 175 10.62 5.27 -3.27
CA GLY A 175 11.37 4.02 -3.12
C GLY A 175 12.75 4.10 -3.76
N TYR A 176 12.84 4.56 -4.99
CA TYR A 176 14.11 4.78 -5.68
C TYR A 176 15.04 5.76 -4.93
N ILE A 177 14.48 6.83 -4.38
CA ILE A 177 15.26 7.81 -3.59
C ILE A 177 15.77 7.19 -2.29
N ILE A 178 14.96 6.36 -1.61
CA ILE A 178 15.40 5.64 -0.41
C ILE A 178 16.59 4.75 -0.72
N GLU A 179 16.53 3.96 -1.79
CA GLU A 179 17.64 3.09 -2.23
C GLU A 179 18.90 3.93 -2.52
N SER A 180 18.75 5.01 -3.29
CA SER A 180 19.87 5.89 -3.68
C SER A 180 20.55 6.56 -2.50
N VAL A 181 19.78 7.03 -1.51
CA VAL A 181 20.29 7.78 -0.36
C VAL A 181 20.81 6.87 0.75
N SER A 182 20.16 5.72 0.96
CA SER A 182 20.55 4.78 2.00
C SER A 182 21.66 3.82 1.57
N GLY A 183 21.85 3.58 0.28
CA GLY A 183 22.71 2.55 -0.28
C GLY A 183 22.22 1.12 0.00
N LYS A 184 20.94 0.95 0.36
CA LYS A 184 20.30 -0.35 0.66
C LYS A 184 19.15 -0.58 -0.29
N SER A 185 19.02 -1.82 -0.79
CA SER A 185 17.87 -2.28 -1.58
C SER A 185 16.75 -2.77 -0.66
#